data_fffc4077a923e9234f132d5615d4bf5e
#
_entry.id   fffc4077a923e9234f132d5615d4bf5e
#
_cell.length_a   1.000
_cell.length_b   1.000
_cell.length_c   1.000
_cell.angle_alpha   90.00
_cell.angle_beta   90.00
_cell.angle_gamma   90.00
#
_symmetry.space_group_name_H-M   'P 1'
#
loop_
_entity.id
_entity.type
_entity.pdbx_description
1 polymer ?
#
loop_
_entity_poly.entity_id
_entity_poly.type
_entity_poly.pdbx_seq_one_letter_code
_entity_poly.pdbx_strand_id
1 'polypeptide(L)'
;MSGSLPVHVAFLTDQSSPFDRAVEPGRPPRQLTEALWLFAPNRAAQGGSSWLLQGDAQCGQPDLLVDCPAYTGANLELLDRRAQAVGAAGGLIVLTGRDGHGELRRLQQHLGWPVLVQEQEAYLQPGVPRLEAFAATAEPAPGVRLLWTPGPSPGACVLHVQRPGVDGLFCGRLLVPLAPGRLAPLQSARTFHWSRQLASVQRLRAWLPASSPDWLASGAGLGALRGQHLVANGSEMLRSLAPQ
;
A
#
# COMPACT_ATOMS: atom_id res chain seq x y z
N MET A 1 -8.78 53.81 49.23
CA MET A 1 -7.90 52.64 49.21
C MET A 1 -8.65 51.53 48.49
N SER A 2 -8.41 51.39 47.24
CA SER A 2 -9.07 50.36 46.39
C SER A 2 -7.98 49.39 45.88
N GLY A 3 -7.96 48.21 46.51
CA GLY A 3 -7.01 47.15 46.12
C GLY A 3 -7.58 46.29 45.01
N SER A 4 -6.98 46.37 43.83
CA SER A 4 -7.28 45.50 42.71
C SER A 4 -6.45 44.21 42.84
N LEU A 5 -7.11 43.06 42.89
CA LEU A 5 -6.47 41.74 42.85
C LEU A 5 -6.17 41.34 41.40
N PRO A 6 -5.02 40.79 41.07
CA PRO A 6 -4.73 40.31 39.71
C PRO A 6 -5.43 38.98 39.48
N VAL A 7 -6.21 38.91 38.40
CA VAL A 7 -6.77 37.65 37.87
C VAL A 7 -5.67 36.89 37.13
N HIS A 8 -5.19 35.80 37.72
CA HIS A 8 -4.34 34.82 37.01
C HIS A 8 -5.21 33.99 36.06
N VAL A 9 -5.14 34.29 34.79
CA VAL A 9 -5.66 33.39 33.74
C VAL A 9 -4.61 32.29 33.50
N ALA A 10 -4.87 31.11 34.04
CA ALA A 10 -4.09 29.92 33.69
C ALA A 10 -4.45 29.49 32.28
N PHE A 11 -3.56 29.73 31.34
CA PHE A 11 -3.63 29.09 30.03
C PHE A 11 -3.27 27.60 30.20
N LEU A 12 -4.28 26.73 30.18
CA LEU A 12 -4.10 25.31 30.03
C LEU A 12 -3.64 25.08 28.58
N THR A 13 -2.34 25.00 28.35
CA THR A 13 -1.76 24.50 27.11
C THR A 13 -1.84 22.98 27.13
N ASP A 14 -3.00 22.44 26.75
CA ASP A 14 -3.07 21.05 26.32
C ASP A 14 -2.43 20.95 24.92
N GLN A 15 -1.10 20.84 24.89
CA GLN A 15 -0.31 20.55 23.70
C GLN A 15 -0.04 19.06 23.60
N SER A 16 -1.08 18.23 23.66
CA SER A 16 -0.97 16.86 23.17
C SER A 16 -0.85 16.94 21.63
N SER A 17 0.33 16.65 21.14
CA SER A 17 0.57 16.51 19.69
C SER A 17 -0.47 15.55 19.12
N PRO A 18 -1.08 15.82 17.94
CA PRO A 18 -1.99 14.87 17.29
C PRO A 18 -1.34 13.51 17.00
N PHE A 19 -0.03 13.37 17.27
CA PHE A 19 0.76 12.14 17.17
C PHE A 19 0.83 11.32 18.47
N ASP A 20 0.37 11.85 19.61
CA ASP A 20 0.38 11.16 20.93
C ASP A 20 -0.83 10.24 21.17
N ARG A 21 -1.53 9.83 20.09
CA ARG A 21 -2.56 8.80 20.26
C ARG A 21 -1.92 7.50 20.73
N ALA A 22 -2.45 6.95 21.82
CA ALA A 22 -2.08 5.62 22.29
C ALA A 22 -2.19 4.59 21.15
N VAL A 23 -1.18 3.74 21.03
CA VAL A 23 -1.16 2.69 20.01
C VAL A 23 -2.12 1.59 20.44
N GLU A 24 -3.18 1.39 19.64
CA GLU A 24 -4.12 0.29 19.89
C GLU A 24 -3.45 -1.06 19.60
N PRO A 25 -3.84 -2.16 20.28
CA PRO A 25 -3.24 -3.47 20.07
C PRO A 25 -3.44 -3.97 18.63
N GLY A 26 -4.63 -3.80 18.06
CA GLY A 26 -4.96 -4.20 16.69
C GLY A 26 -5.08 -5.72 16.49
N ARG A 27 -5.37 -6.13 15.24
CA ARG A 27 -5.38 -7.55 14.83
C ARG A 27 -4.02 -7.92 14.27
N PRO A 28 -3.47 -9.10 14.62
CA PRO A 28 -2.21 -9.56 14.05
C PRO A 28 -2.28 -9.69 12.53
N PRO A 29 -1.20 -9.34 11.82
CA PRO A 29 -1.06 -9.62 10.40
C PRO A 29 -1.12 -11.13 10.14
N ARG A 30 -1.64 -11.51 8.97
CA ARG A 30 -1.75 -12.90 8.57
C ARG A 30 -0.67 -13.26 7.56
N GLN A 31 0.12 -14.27 7.86
CA GLN A 31 1.06 -14.83 6.90
C GLN A 31 0.31 -15.70 5.89
N LEU A 32 0.53 -15.47 4.61
CA LEU A 32 -0.10 -16.20 3.50
C LEU A 32 0.87 -17.16 2.82
N THR A 33 2.11 -16.76 2.67
CA THR A 33 3.23 -17.58 2.19
C THR A 33 4.44 -17.33 3.07
N GLU A 34 5.55 -18.01 2.84
CA GLU A 34 6.81 -17.76 3.58
C GLU A 34 7.23 -16.29 3.54
N ALA A 35 6.99 -15.60 2.39
CA ALA A 35 7.43 -14.23 2.19
C ALA A 35 6.30 -13.18 2.24
N LEU A 36 5.03 -13.56 2.22
CA LEU A 36 3.93 -12.61 2.04
C LEU A 36 2.99 -12.56 3.24
N TRP A 37 2.77 -11.33 3.73
CA TRP A 37 1.85 -11.03 4.82
C TRP A 37 0.74 -10.09 4.38
N LEU A 38 -0.45 -10.32 4.92
CA LEU A 38 -1.64 -9.50 4.76
C LEU A 38 -1.96 -8.81 6.07
N PHE A 39 -2.13 -7.49 6.04
CA PHE A 39 -2.66 -6.71 7.16
C PHE A 39 -4.18 -6.61 7.09
N ALA A 40 -4.81 -6.53 8.26
CA ALA A 40 -6.26 -6.37 8.34
C ALA A 40 -6.71 -5.04 7.68
N PRO A 41 -7.85 -5.03 6.98
CA PRO A 41 -8.43 -3.81 6.44
C PRO A 41 -8.65 -2.76 7.54
N ASN A 42 -8.41 -1.49 7.23
CA ASN A 42 -8.55 -0.39 8.17
C ASN A 42 -9.31 0.81 7.57
N ARG A 43 -9.86 1.65 8.44
CA ARG A 43 -10.64 2.82 8.00
C ARG A 43 -9.79 3.89 7.32
N ALA A 44 -8.56 4.10 7.78
CA ALA A 44 -7.66 5.10 7.22
C ALA A 44 -7.28 4.77 5.77
N ALA A 45 -7.21 3.47 5.41
CA ALA A 45 -7.03 2.99 4.04
C ALA A 45 -8.38 2.64 3.36
N GLN A 46 -9.47 3.26 3.78
CA GLN A 46 -10.81 3.10 3.17
C GLN A 46 -11.26 1.64 3.06
N GLY A 47 -11.01 0.85 4.10
CA GLY A 47 -11.30 -0.59 4.12
C GLY A 47 -10.45 -1.43 3.18
N GLY A 48 -9.38 -0.86 2.66
CA GLY A 48 -8.42 -1.53 1.79
C GLY A 48 -7.49 -2.47 2.54
N SER A 49 -6.86 -3.35 1.78
CA SER A 49 -5.84 -4.30 2.23
C SER A 49 -4.46 -3.74 1.94
N SER A 50 -3.53 -3.95 2.87
CA SER A 50 -2.12 -3.65 2.71
C SER A 50 -1.29 -4.92 2.90
N TRP A 51 -0.08 -4.92 2.37
CA TRP A 51 0.71 -6.13 2.21
C TRP A 51 2.16 -5.88 2.60
N LEU A 52 2.82 -6.90 3.15
CA LEU A 52 4.26 -6.91 3.31
C LEU A 52 4.82 -8.11 2.55
N LEU A 53 5.65 -7.85 1.55
CA LEU A 53 6.46 -8.85 0.89
C LEU A 53 7.88 -8.76 1.44
N GLN A 54 8.34 -9.84 2.05
CA GLN A 54 9.66 -9.92 2.64
C GLN A 54 10.73 -9.88 1.56
N GLY A 55 11.77 -9.11 1.82
CA GLY A 55 13.00 -9.11 1.06
C GLY A 55 13.97 -10.18 1.51
N ASP A 56 15.10 -10.23 0.86
CA ASP A 56 16.23 -11.10 1.20
C ASP A 56 17.47 -10.22 1.45
N ALA A 57 17.87 -10.12 2.71
CA ALA A 57 19.04 -9.35 3.12
C ALA A 57 20.34 -9.85 2.45
N GLN A 58 20.46 -11.16 2.20
CA GLN A 58 21.65 -11.75 1.58
C GLN A 58 21.76 -11.37 0.10
N CYS A 59 20.61 -11.19 -0.57
CA CYS A 59 20.53 -10.75 -1.95
C CYS A 59 20.40 -9.23 -2.10
N GLY A 60 20.44 -8.46 -1.00
CA GLY A 60 20.23 -7.02 -0.99
C GLY A 60 18.80 -6.59 -1.41
N GLN A 61 17.84 -7.49 -1.28
CA GLN A 61 16.45 -7.21 -1.66
C GLN A 61 15.70 -6.57 -0.49
N PRO A 62 15.09 -5.39 -0.66
CA PRO A 62 14.34 -4.73 0.40
C PRO A 62 13.01 -5.44 0.69
N ASP A 63 12.53 -5.29 1.93
CA ASP A 63 11.12 -5.53 2.25
C ASP A 63 10.24 -4.53 1.51
N LEU A 64 9.09 -4.97 1.00
CA LEU A 64 8.14 -4.10 0.31
C LEU A 64 6.85 -4.01 1.11
N LEU A 65 6.58 -2.85 1.68
CA LEU A 65 5.31 -2.55 2.32
C LEU A 65 4.40 -1.85 1.30
N VAL A 66 3.38 -2.56 0.84
CA VAL A 66 2.46 -2.08 -0.21
C VAL A 66 1.19 -1.58 0.43
N ASP A 67 0.95 -0.28 0.31
CA ASP A 67 -0.06 0.50 1.03
C ASP A 67 0.11 0.45 2.56
N CYS A 68 -0.47 1.40 3.26
CA CYS A 68 -0.27 1.54 4.70
C CYS A 68 -1.25 0.69 5.51
N PRO A 69 -0.76 -0.20 6.37
CA PRO A 69 -1.58 -0.84 7.39
C PRO A 69 -2.02 0.15 8.46
N ALA A 70 -2.98 -0.24 9.29
CA ALA A 70 -3.32 0.51 10.49
C ALA A 70 -2.09 0.60 11.42
N TYR A 71 -1.92 1.76 12.04
CA TYR A 71 -0.86 1.98 13.02
C TYR A 71 -1.24 1.37 14.37
N THR A 72 -1.02 0.07 14.53
CA THR A 72 -1.38 -0.73 15.71
C THR A 72 -0.20 -1.52 16.23
N GLY A 73 -0.22 -1.88 17.53
CA GLY A 73 0.88 -2.62 18.16
C GLY A 73 1.24 -3.90 17.43
N ALA A 74 0.24 -4.73 17.06
CA ALA A 74 0.47 -5.99 16.36
C ALA A 74 1.11 -5.80 14.96
N ASN A 75 0.72 -4.73 14.23
CA ASN A 75 1.32 -4.44 12.94
C ASN A 75 2.75 -3.92 13.07
N LEU A 76 2.99 -3.02 14.04
CA LEU A 76 4.32 -2.48 14.31
C LEU A 76 5.28 -3.56 14.78
N GLU A 77 4.84 -4.47 15.64
CA GLU A 77 5.68 -5.60 16.10
C GLU A 77 6.21 -6.45 14.93
N LEU A 78 5.37 -6.74 13.91
CA LEU A 78 5.84 -7.43 12.71
C LEU A 78 6.83 -6.56 11.93
N LEU A 79 6.49 -5.29 11.71
CA LEU A 79 7.30 -4.38 10.90
C LEU A 79 8.68 -4.11 11.56
N ASP A 80 8.74 -3.99 12.88
CA ASP A 80 9.98 -3.81 13.63
C ASP A 80 10.87 -5.05 13.55
N ARG A 81 10.30 -6.24 13.71
CA ARG A 81 11.04 -7.50 13.52
C ARG A 81 11.60 -7.60 12.09
N ARG A 82 10.83 -7.18 11.09
CA ARG A 82 11.28 -7.19 9.70
C ARG A 82 12.36 -6.15 9.43
N ALA A 83 12.21 -4.94 9.94
CA ALA A 83 13.22 -3.89 9.81
C ALA A 83 14.58 -4.33 10.38
N GLN A 84 14.56 -5.04 11.51
CA GLN A 84 15.77 -5.65 12.09
C GLN A 84 16.33 -6.77 11.22
N ALA A 85 15.49 -7.67 10.72
CA ALA A 85 15.90 -8.84 9.95
C ALA A 85 16.46 -8.48 8.57
N VAL A 86 15.87 -7.50 7.87
CA VAL A 86 16.31 -7.07 6.53
C VAL A 86 17.58 -6.21 6.59
N GLY A 87 17.89 -5.62 7.73
CA GLY A 87 19.15 -4.91 7.99
C GLY A 87 19.47 -3.83 6.96
N ALA A 88 20.65 -3.89 6.36
CA ALA A 88 21.14 -2.89 5.40
C ALA A 88 20.35 -2.86 4.08
N ALA A 89 19.69 -3.95 3.68
CA ALA A 89 18.81 -3.94 2.50
C ALA A 89 17.58 -3.04 2.71
N GLY A 90 17.17 -2.84 3.97
CA GLY A 90 16.11 -1.91 4.35
C GLY A 90 14.73 -2.33 3.85
N GLY A 91 13.80 -1.38 3.89
CA GLY A 91 12.46 -1.55 3.34
C GLY A 91 12.04 -0.37 2.49
N LEU A 92 11.02 -0.58 1.69
CA LEU A 92 10.41 0.42 0.82
C LEU A 92 8.90 0.42 1.04
N ILE A 93 8.31 1.58 1.29
CA ILE A 93 6.86 1.77 1.32
C ILE A 93 6.42 2.17 -0.09
N VAL A 94 5.52 1.41 -0.69
CA VAL A 94 4.97 1.70 -2.01
C VAL A 94 3.49 2.01 -1.88
N LEU A 95 3.07 3.18 -2.33
CA LEU A 95 1.66 3.57 -2.35
C LEU A 95 1.06 3.28 -3.72
N THR A 96 0.04 2.43 -3.77
CA THR A 96 -0.63 2.06 -5.04
C THR A 96 -1.73 3.04 -5.45
N GLY A 97 -2.09 3.97 -4.58
CA GLY A 97 -3.07 5.02 -4.84
C GLY A 97 -3.50 5.72 -3.55
N ARG A 98 -4.24 6.81 -3.67
CA ARG A 98 -4.65 7.67 -2.55
C ARG A 98 -5.37 6.94 -1.42
N ASP A 99 -6.09 5.87 -1.73
CA ASP A 99 -6.83 5.08 -0.73
C ASP A 99 -5.88 4.23 0.14
N GLY A 100 -4.63 4.00 -0.31
CA GLY A 100 -3.60 3.25 0.41
C GLY A 100 -2.76 4.10 1.37
N HIS A 101 -2.96 5.42 1.42
CA HIS A 101 -2.10 6.33 2.20
C HIS A 101 -2.15 6.07 3.71
N GLY A 102 -3.35 5.77 4.26
CA GLY A 102 -3.51 5.49 5.68
C GLY A 102 -2.86 6.54 6.58
N GLU A 103 -2.14 6.09 7.59
CA GLU A 103 -1.33 6.93 8.49
C GLU A 103 0.16 6.97 8.06
N LEU A 104 0.40 7.16 6.75
CA LEU A 104 1.73 7.08 6.13
C LEU A 104 2.81 7.86 6.91
N ARG A 105 2.55 9.12 7.23
CA ARG A 105 3.54 9.98 7.89
C ARG A 105 4.01 9.37 9.21
N ARG A 106 3.08 8.87 10.02
CA ARG A 106 3.37 8.25 11.32
C ARG A 106 4.14 6.95 11.14
N LEU A 107 3.72 6.12 10.18
CA LEU A 107 4.37 4.86 9.85
C LEU A 107 5.78 5.07 9.31
N GLN A 108 5.95 6.02 8.38
CA GLN A 108 7.25 6.34 7.79
C GLN A 108 8.23 6.89 8.84
N GLN A 109 7.76 7.76 9.75
CA GLN A 109 8.58 8.26 10.85
C GLN A 109 9.04 7.13 11.79
N HIS A 110 8.20 6.13 12.02
CA HIS A 110 8.52 4.96 12.85
C HIS A 110 9.56 4.06 12.18
N LEU A 111 9.37 3.72 10.89
CA LEU A 111 10.22 2.77 10.18
C LEU A 111 11.47 3.40 9.57
N GLY A 112 11.45 4.71 9.27
CA GLY A 112 12.51 5.39 8.52
C GLY A 112 12.66 4.93 7.07
N TRP A 113 11.75 4.10 6.55
CA TRP A 113 11.81 3.59 5.18
C TRP A 113 11.47 4.69 4.16
N PRO A 114 12.11 4.70 2.97
CA PRO A 114 11.69 5.57 1.88
C PRO A 114 10.28 5.22 1.43
N VAL A 115 9.61 6.22 0.86
CA VAL A 115 8.24 6.09 0.32
C VAL A 115 8.29 6.35 -1.17
N LEU A 116 7.73 5.46 -1.96
CA LEU A 116 7.58 5.62 -3.41
C LEU A 116 6.10 5.82 -3.75
N VAL A 117 5.80 6.90 -4.45
CA VAL A 117 4.44 7.29 -4.85
C VAL A 117 4.43 7.79 -6.28
N GLN A 118 3.31 7.62 -6.98
CA GLN A 118 3.18 8.24 -8.30
C GLN A 118 3.00 9.77 -8.18
N GLU A 119 3.64 10.54 -9.04
CA GLU A 119 3.76 12.01 -8.95
C GLU A 119 2.42 12.75 -8.80
N GLN A 120 1.33 12.24 -9.41
CA GLN A 120 0.00 12.84 -9.34
C GLN A 120 -0.62 12.79 -7.93
N GLU A 121 -0.01 12.06 -6.98
CA GLU A 121 -0.49 11.94 -5.61
C GLU A 121 0.57 12.33 -4.56
N ALA A 122 1.78 12.65 -4.98
CA ALA A 122 2.86 13.07 -4.07
C ALA A 122 2.46 14.30 -3.23
N TYR A 123 1.70 15.23 -3.81
CA TYR A 123 1.22 16.44 -3.13
C TYR A 123 0.25 16.15 -1.96
N LEU A 124 -0.35 14.97 -1.92
CA LEU A 124 -1.25 14.54 -0.83
C LEU A 124 -0.47 14.15 0.44
N GLN A 125 0.85 14.07 0.36
CA GLN A 125 1.72 13.63 1.44
C GLN A 125 2.72 14.73 1.88
N PRO A 126 2.23 15.94 2.24
CA PRO A 126 3.13 17.03 2.61
C PRO A 126 3.88 16.67 3.89
N GLY A 127 5.19 16.92 3.88
CA GLY A 127 6.06 16.74 5.05
C GLY A 127 6.32 15.28 5.42
N VAL A 128 6.10 14.32 4.51
CA VAL A 128 6.61 12.95 4.66
C VAL A 128 8.08 12.94 4.24
N PRO A 129 9.04 12.64 5.15
CA PRO A 129 10.43 12.54 4.80
C PRO A 129 10.71 11.39 3.83
N ARG A 130 11.78 11.52 3.00
CA ARG A 130 12.21 10.48 2.08
C ARG A 130 11.11 10.00 1.13
N LEU A 131 10.22 10.92 0.71
CA LEU A 131 9.19 10.65 -0.29
C LEU A 131 9.80 10.86 -1.67
N GLU A 132 9.75 9.83 -2.48
CA GLU A 132 10.20 9.80 -3.87
C GLU A 132 8.99 9.66 -4.80
N ALA A 133 8.98 10.43 -5.86
CA ALA A 133 7.90 10.38 -6.85
C ALA A 133 8.40 9.79 -8.17
N PHE A 134 7.55 9.01 -8.82
CA PHE A 134 7.82 8.51 -10.17
C PHE A 134 6.73 8.94 -11.15
N ALA A 135 7.07 9.04 -12.43
CA ALA A 135 6.13 9.46 -13.47
C ALA A 135 5.36 8.27 -14.07
N ALA A 136 5.90 7.62 -15.09
CA ALA A 136 5.19 6.55 -15.82
C ALA A 136 5.52 5.15 -15.31
N THR A 137 6.79 4.89 -15.03
CA THR A 137 7.32 3.62 -14.53
C THR A 137 8.45 3.88 -13.55
N ALA A 138 8.72 2.91 -12.67
CA ALA A 138 9.89 2.89 -11.79
C ALA A 138 10.37 1.46 -11.59
N GLU A 139 11.66 1.31 -11.29
CA GLU A 139 12.28 0.05 -10.87
C GLU A 139 13.20 0.33 -9.66
N PRO A 140 12.62 0.46 -8.46
CA PRO A 140 13.38 0.84 -7.26
C PRO A 140 14.36 -0.24 -6.77
N ALA A 141 14.18 -1.47 -7.19
CA ALA A 141 15.09 -2.59 -6.91
C ALA A 141 14.99 -3.66 -8.02
N PRO A 142 16.00 -4.51 -8.21
CA PRO A 142 15.96 -5.56 -9.22
C PRO A 142 14.71 -6.43 -9.11
N GLY A 143 13.97 -6.54 -10.23
CA GLY A 143 12.72 -7.32 -10.29
C GLY A 143 11.53 -6.69 -9.55
N VAL A 144 11.60 -5.43 -9.16
CA VAL A 144 10.52 -4.66 -8.54
C VAL A 144 10.13 -3.53 -9.46
N ARG A 145 9.04 -3.67 -10.18
CA ARG A 145 8.63 -2.72 -11.23
C ARG A 145 7.27 -2.11 -10.95
N LEU A 146 7.15 -0.80 -11.15
CA LEU A 146 5.90 -0.07 -11.04
C LEU A 146 5.43 0.43 -12.40
N LEU A 147 4.12 0.45 -12.58
CA LEU A 147 3.47 1.03 -13.74
C LEU A 147 2.36 1.98 -13.27
N TRP A 148 2.39 3.22 -13.74
CA TRP A 148 1.29 4.16 -13.55
C TRP A 148 0.04 3.68 -14.27
N THR A 149 -1.06 3.51 -13.55
CA THR A 149 -2.33 2.95 -14.04
C THR A 149 -3.50 3.83 -13.60
N PRO A 150 -3.62 5.07 -14.13
CA PRO A 150 -4.66 6.00 -13.72
C PRO A 150 -6.06 5.47 -14.02
N GLY A 151 -7.00 5.86 -13.19
CA GLY A 151 -8.41 5.49 -13.33
C GLY A 151 -9.09 5.33 -11.99
N PRO A 152 -8.65 4.46 -11.08
CA PRO A 152 -9.13 4.44 -9.69
C PRO A 152 -8.86 5.78 -9.01
N SER A 153 -7.66 6.30 -9.16
CA SER A 153 -7.23 7.64 -8.77
C SER A 153 -6.27 8.21 -9.82
N PRO A 154 -5.92 9.53 -9.78
CA PRO A 154 -4.98 10.13 -10.74
C PRO A 154 -3.62 9.45 -10.75
N GLY A 155 -3.06 9.17 -9.57
CA GLY A 155 -1.75 8.55 -9.37
C GLY A 155 -1.81 7.06 -9.04
N ALA A 156 -2.91 6.37 -9.33
CA ALA A 156 -2.98 4.93 -9.13
C ALA A 156 -1.88 4.22 -9.91
N CYS A 157 -1.27 3.22 -9.29
CA CYS A 157 -0.24 2.40 -9.90
C CYS A 157 -0.37 0.93 -9.47
N VAL A 158 0.33 0.07 -10.17
CA VAL A 158 0.51 -1.33 -9.80
C VAL A 158 1.98 -1.61 -9.53
N LEU A 159 2.25 -2.61 -8.70
CA LEU A 159 3.58 -3.08 -8.38
C LEU A 159 3.69 -4.55 -8.80
N HIS A 160 4.57 -4.83 -9.74
CA HIS A 160 4.95 -6.18 -10.17
C HIS A 160 6.29 -6.57 -9.54
N VAL A 161 6.33 -7.71 -8.89
CA VAL A 161 7.54 -8.27 -8.30
C VAL A 161 7.84 -9.60 -8.96
N GLN A 162 9.01 -9.70 -9.58
CA GLN A 162 9.51 -10.92 -10.19
C GLN A 162 10.91 -11.21 -9.66
N ARG A 163 11.00 -12.15 -8.72
CA ARG A 163 12.22 -12.57 -8.02
C ARG A 163 12.23 -14.10 -7.95
N PRO A 164 13.37 -14.77 -7.65
CA PRO A 164 13.37 -16.21 -7.41
C PRO A 164 12.32 -16.63 -6.39
N GLY A 165 11.39 -17.51 -6.80
CA GLY A 165 10.29 -17.99 -5.96
C GLY A 165 9.11 -17.02 -5.77
N VAL A 166 9.13 -15.83 -6.38
CA VAL A 166 8.05 -14.85 -6.30
C VAL A 166 7.78 -14.23 -7.67
N ASP A 167 6.59 -14.45 -8.20
CA ASP A 167 6.07 -13.71 -9.36
C ASP A 167 4.66 -13.22 -9.03
N GLY A 168 4.53 -11.96 -8.63
CA GLY A 168 3.28 -11.43 -8.12
C GLY A 168 2.99 -10.00 -8.52
N LEU A 169 1.70 -9.68 -8.60
CA LEU A 169 1.22 -8.34 -8.92
C LEU A 169 0.34 -7.81 -7.80
N PHE A 170 0.75 -6.71 -7.19
CA PHE A 170 -0.10 -5.89 -6.36
C PHE A 170 -0.82 -4.88 -7.25
N CYS A 171 -2.10 -5.10 -7.47
CA CYS A 171 -2.86 -4.33 -8.45
C CYS A 171 -3.57 -3.10 -7.87
N GLY A 172 -3.31 -2.76 -6.61
CA GLY A 172 -3.98 -1.65 -5.95
C GLY A 172 -5.51 -1.77 -6.06
N ARG A 173 -6.15 -0.69 -6.48
CA ARG A 173 -7.59 -0.69 -6.81
C ARG A 173 -7.88 -0.68 -8.32
N LEU A 174 -6.86 -0.90 -9.15
CA LEU A 174 -7.09 -1.08 -10.59
C LEU A 174 -8.02 -2.25 -10.86
N LEU A 175 -7.79 -3.35 -10.12
CA LEU A 175 -8.64 -4.54 -10.13
C LEU A 175 -9.12 -4.83 -8.70
N VAL A 176 -10.41 -5.02 -8.55
CA VAL A 176 -11.04 -5.28 -7.25
C VAL A 176 -11.71 -6.65 -7.22
N PRO A 177 -11.82 -7.29 -6.04
CA PRO A 177 -12.48 -8.57 -5.88
C PRO A 177 -13.95 -8.54 -6.28
N LEU A 178 -14.37 -9.45 -7.15
CA LEU A 178 -15.76 -9.64 -7.55
C LEU A 178 -16.34 -10.98 -7.09
N ALA A 179 -15.53 -12.03 -7.10
CA ALA A 179 -15.89 -13.39 -6.71
C ALA A 179 -14.64 -14.17 -6.34
N PRO A 180 -14.74 -15.36 -5.73
CA PRO A 180 -13.60 -16.25 -5.53
C PRO A 180 -12.80 -16.45 -6.82
N GLY A 181 -11.48 -16.27 -6.75
CA GLY A 181 -10.58 -16.39 -7.90
C GLY A 181 -10.72 -15.29 -8.98
N ARG A 182 -11.51 -14.24 -8.77
CA ARG A 182 -11.78 -13.24 -9.79
C ARG A 182 -11.62 -11.81 -9.30
N LEU A 183 -10.77 -11.07 -10.01
CA LEU A 183 -10.66 -9.62 -9.94
C LEU A 183 -11.11 -9.00 -11.26
N ALA A 184 -11.63 -7.78 -11.21
CA ALA A 184 -11.92 -7.00 -12.43
C ALA A 184 -11.89 -5.49 -12.11
N PRO A 185 -11.78 -4.62 -13.12
CA PRO A 185 -12.08 -3.22 -12.94
C PRO A 185 -13.55 -3.06 -12.57
N LEU A 186 -13.85 -2.15 -11.65
CA LEU A 186 -15.21 -1.84 -11.21
C LEU A 186 -15.40 -0.35 -11.12
N GLN A 187 -16.38 0.16 -11.86
CA GLN A 187 -16.78 1.55 -11.76
C GLN A 187 -17.58 1.79 -10.47
N SER A 188 -17.23 2.82 -9.74
CA SER A 188 -17.92 3.27 -8.53
C SER A 188 -17.98 4.79 -8.48
N ALA A 189 -18.73 5.35 -7.54
CA ALA A 189 -18.76 6.80 -7.31
C ALA A 189 -17.36 7.38 -6.93
N ARG A 190 -16.41 6.55 -6.56
CA ARG A 190 -15.03 6.94 -6.21
C ARG A 190 -14.05 6.80 -7.37
N THR A 191 -14.44 6.21 -8.48
CA THR A 191 -13.60 6.06 -9.66
C THR A 191 -13.30 7.43 -10.25
N PHE A 192 -12.02 7.80 -10.30
CA PHE A 192 -11.58 9.08 -10.85
C PHE A 192 -11.93 9.22 -12.34
N HIS A 193 -11.61 8.17 -13.14
CA HIS A 193 -11.86 8.22 -14.58
C HIS A 193 -11.98 6.81 -15.18
N TRP A 194 -13.20 6.39 -15.45
CA TRP A 194 -13.48 5.02 -15.86
C TRP A 194 -12.77 4.58 -17.15
N SER A 195 -12.85 5.36 -18.22
CA SER A 195 -12.19 4.98 -19.48
C SER A 195 -10.66 4.92 -19.36
N ARG A 196 -10.04 5.75 -18.51
CA ARG A 196 -8.62 5.62 -18.19
C ARG A 196 -8.32 4.34 -17.42
N GLN A 197 -9.21 3.92 -16.50
CA GLN A 197 -9.05 2.66 -15.78
C GLN A 197 -9.04 1.47 -16.77
N LEU A 198 -9.96 1.45 -17.72
CA LEU A 198 -9.99 0.40 -18.75
C LEU A 198 -8.73 0.41 -19.64
N ALA A 199 -8.31 1.58 -20.10
CA ALA A 199 -7.06 1.73 -20.85
C ALA A 199 -5.83 1.29 -20.02
N SER A 200 -5.82 1.55 -18.71
CA SER A 200 -4.77 1.12 -17.80
C SER A 200 -4.72 -0.40 -17.66
N VAL A 201 -5.86 -1.10 -17.66
CA VAL A 201 -5.91 -2.56 -17.67
C VAL A 201 -5.28 -3.12 -18.95
N GLN A 202 -5.59 -2.53 -20.12
CA GLN A 202 -4.98 -2.96 -21.38
C GLN A 202 -3.47 -2.72 -21.40
N ARG A 203 -3.02 -1.55 -20.92
CA ARG A 203 -1.60 -1.22 -20.79
C ARG A 203 -0.88 -2.18 -19.84
N LEU A 204 -1.49 -2.52 -18.71
CA LEU A 204 -0.95 -3.51 -17.76
C LEU A 204 -0.72 -4.86 -18.44
N ARG A 205 -1.71 -5.36 -19.19
CA ARG A 205 -1.60 -6.64 -19.91
C ARG A 205 -0.46 -6.66 -20.94
N ALA A 206 -0.26 -5.54 -21.64
CA ALA A 206 0.83 -5.39 -22.61
C ALA A 206 2.21 -5.22 -21.95
N TRP A 207 2.25 -4.71 -20.72
CA TRP A 207 3.49 -4.43 -20.01
C TRP A 207 4.06 -5.66 -19.26
N LEU A 208 3.19 -6.58 -18.85
CA LEU A 208 3.60 -7.79 -18.14
C LEU A 208 4.20 -8.83 -19.10
N PRO A 209 5.16 -9.66 -18.64
CA PRO A 209 5.59 -10.83 -19.38
C PRO A 209 4.42 -11.80 -19.63
N ALA A 210 4.47 -12.56 -20.72
CA ALA A 210 3.34 -13.37 -21.19
C ALA A 210 2.81 -14.42 -20.19
N SER A 211 3.69 -14.97 -19.34
CA SER A 211 3.35 -15.98 -18.32
C SER A 211 3.25 -15.42 -16.91
N SER A 212 3.43 -14.12 -16.72
CA SER A 212 3.43 -13.44 -15.42
C SER A 212 2.15 -12.61 -15.27
N PRO A 213 1.66 -12.41 -14.03
CA PRO A 213 2.16 -12.96 -12.75
C PRO A 213 1.51 -14.30 -12.39
N ASP A 214 2.11 -15.01 -11.43
CA ASP A 214 1.53 -16.23 -10.85
C ASP A 214 0.31 -15.90 -9.98
N TRP A 215 0.36 -14.79 -9.24
CA TRP A 215 -0.72 -14.38 -8.36
C TRP A 215 -0.99 -12.87 -8.40
N LEU A 216 -2.19 -12.51 -7.98
CA LEU A 216 -2.65 -11.12 -7.87
C LEU A 216 -3.10 -10.82 -6.43
N ALA A 217 -2.69 -9.65 -5.94
CA ALA A 217 -3.10 -9.08 -4.66
C ALA A 217 -3.79 -7.72 -4.88
N SER A 218 -5.03 -7.59 -4.42
CA SER A 218 -5.78 -6.34 -4.54
C SER A 218 -5.58 -5.46 -3.31
N GLY A 219 -5.47 -4.15 -3.48
CA GLY A 219 -5.51 -3.14 -2.42
C GLY A 219 -6.93 -2.80 -1.94
N ALA A 220 -7.98 -3.40 -2.52
CA ALA A 220 -9.35 -3.26 -2.07
C ALA A 220 -9.69 -4.21 -0.92
N GLY A 221 -10.91 -4.12 -0.39
CA GLY A 221 -11.43 -5.09 0.58
C GLY A 221 -11.62 -6.47 -0.06
N LEU A 222 -11.16 -7.53 0.61
CA LEU A 222 -11.09 -8.90 0.05
C LEU A 222 -12.35 -9.74 0.29
N GLY A 223 -13.42 -9.17 0.84
CA GLY A 223 -14.64 -9.92 1.25
C GLY A 223 -15.27 -10.77 0.14
N ALA A 224 -15.26 -10.27 -1.10
CA ALA A 224 -15.83 -11.01 -2.25
C ALA A 224 -15.04 -12.27 -2.62
N LEU A 225 -13.78 -12.40 -2.19
CA LEU A 225 -12.95 -13.60 -2.39
C LEU A 225 -13.29 -14.73 -1.41
N ARG A 226 -14.22 -14.51 -0.44
CA ARG A 226 -14.75 -15.53 0.49
C ARG A 226 -13.64 -16.33 1.19
N GLY A 227 -12.67 -15.64 1.78
CA GLY A 227 -11.56 -16.24 2.52
C GLY A 227 -10.31 -16.56 1.70
N GLN A 228 -10.37 -16.52 0.38
CA GLN A 228 -9.19 -16.38 -0.45
C GLN A 228 -8.63 -14.97 -0.29
N HIS A 229 -7.33 -14.85 -0.24
CA HIS A 229 -6.69 -13.53 -0.09
C HIS A 229 -5.91 -13.12 -1.33
N LEU A 230 -5.46 -14.11 -2.10
CA LEU A 230 -4.78 -13.94 -3.39
C LEU A 230 -5.61 -14.61 -4.48
N VAL A 231 -5.48 -14.11 -5.70
CA VAL A 231 -5.99 -14.80 -6.88
C VAL A 231 -4.81 -15.47 -7.59
N ALA A 232 -4.81 -16.80 -7.58
CA ALA A 232 -3.81 -17.62 -8.29
C ALA A 232 -4.02 -17.53 -9.81
N ASN A 233 -3.02 -18.03 -10.59
CA ASN A 233 -3.04 -18.01 -12.05
C ASN A 233 -3.27 -16.59 -12.59
N GLY A 234 -2.55 -15.61 -12.03
CA GLY A 234 -2.75 -14.18 -12.28
C GLY A 234 -2.69 -13.82 -13.76
N SER A 235 -1.75 -14.38 -14.51
CA SER A 235 -1.63 -14.17 -15.96
C SER A 235 -2.86 -14.65 -16.74
N GLU A 236 -3.43 -15.78 -16.36
CA GLU A 236 -4.64 -16.33 -16.98
C GLU A 236 -5.86 -15.48 -16.62
N MET A 237 -6.01 -15.11 -15.34
CA MET A 237 -7.07 -14.22 -14.88
C MET A 237 -7.04 -12.89 -15.63
N LEU A 238 -5.85 -12.27 -15.82
CA LEU A 238 -5.71 -11.02 -16.57
C LEU A 238 -6.08 -11.18 -18.03
N ARG A 239 -5.74 -12.31 -18.68
CA ARG A 239 -6.15 -12.61 -20.07
C ARG A 239 -7.65 -12.80 -20.21
N SER A 240 -8.32 -13.34 -19.19
CA SER A 240 -9.77 -13.56 -19.19
C SER A 240 -10.59 -12.26 -19.07
N LEU A 241 -9.97 -11.14 -18.71
CA LEU A 241 -10.65 -9.85 -18.71
C LEU A 241 -11.00 -9.47 -20.15
N ALA A 242 -12.31 -9.36 -20.44
CA ALA A 242 -12.79 -8.98 -21.77
C ALA A 242 -12.16 -7.64 -22.20
N PRO A 243 -11.81 -7.47 -23.48
CA PRO A 243 -11.56 -6.14 -24.02
C PRO A 243 -12.87 -5.35 -23.93
N GLN A 244 -12.88 -4.28 -23.16
CA GLN A 244 -14.02 -3.36 -23.02
C GLN A 244 -13.74 -2.09 -23.82
#